data_c5083bc1f5b922e6f35c32ae7c0147f7
#
_entry.id   c5083bc1f5b922e6f35c32ae7c0147f7
#
_cell.length_a   1.000
_cell.length_b   1.000
_cell.length_c   1.000
_cell.angle_alpha   90.00
_cell.angle_beta   90.00
_cell.angle_gamma   90.00
#
_symmetry.space_group_name_H-M   'P 1'
#
loop_
_entity.id
_entity.type
_entity.pdbx_description
1 polymer ?
#
loop_
_entity_poly.entity_id
_entity_poly.type
_entity_poly.pdbx_seq_one_letter_code
_entity_poly.pdbx_strand_id
1 'polypeptide(L)'
;MLRPIETELTRLHRADRTERPGALHAFSLARRWFLDGRRVDIGELATELEISRATLFRWVGNRDQLLGEILWSMTENVFDARSRAAHGTGADRIADVVGEFVRTVNGAPAFREFLRREPERALRILTTKASVIQGRTMMKLEELLNAEIQAGELSSPLPVPDLAYLIVRIAESFIYTDVITGGEPDAAKARAAISTLLS
;
A
#
# COMPACT_ATOMS: atom_id res chain seq x y z
N MET A 1 -46.46 24.91 -16.41
CA MET A 1 -45.03 24.84 -16.10
C MET A 1 -44.81 23.70 -15.09
N LEU A 2 -44.46 22.50 -15.57
CA LEU A 2 -44.28 21.31 -14.73
C LEU A 2 -42.97 21.44 -13.96
N ARG A 3 -43.01 21.37 -12.61
CA ARG A 3 -41.80 21.24 -11.79
C ARG A 3 -41.15 19.87 -12.06
N PRO A 4 -39.87 19.82 -12.33
CA PRO A 4 -39.19 18.53 -12.50
C PRO A 4 -39.32 17.71 -11.20
N ILE A 5 -39.63 16.41 -11.33
CA ILE A 5 -39.72 15.47 -10.21
C ILE A 5 -38.30 15.28 -9.69
N GLU A 6 -38.04 15.77 -8.50
CA GLU A 6 -36.75 15.61 -7.82
C GLU A 6 -36.69 14.20 -7.21
N THR A 7 -35.93 13.31 -7.82
CA THR A 7 -35.73 11.94 -7.33
C THR A 7 -34.80 11.92 -6.11
N GLU A 8 -34.88 10.86 -5.32
CA GLU A 8 -33.95 10.65 -4.19
C GLU A 8 -32.46 10.63 -4.66
N LEU A 9 -32.19 10.07 -5.83
CA LEU A 9 -30.87 10.10 -6.48
C LEU A 9 -30.45 11.55 -6.78
N THR A 10 -31.35 12.40 -7.26
CA THR A 10 -31.08 13.83 -7.51
C THR A 10 -30.75 14.58 -6.22
N ARG A 11 -31.41 14.24 -5.11
CA ARG A 11 -31.14 14.82 -3.78
C ARG A 11 -29.79 14.35 -3.24
N LEU A 12 -29.45 13.05 -3.38
CA LEU A 12 -28.17 12.49 -2.97
C LEU A 12 -27.01 13.10 -3.78
N HIS A 13 -27.16 13.25 -5.09
CA HIS A 13 -26.18 13.93 -5.94
C HIS A 13 -26.03 15.42 -5.60
N ARG A 14 -27.08 16.07 -5.14
CA ARG A 14 -27.04 17.47 -4.73
C ARG A 14 -26.43 17.64 -3.34
N ALA A 15 -26.68 16.70 -2.41
CA ALA A 15 -26.06 16.64 -1.09
C ALA A 15 -24.54 16.38 -1.21
N ASP A 16 -24.14 15.46 -2.07
CA ASP A 16 -22.73 15.16 -2.36
C ASP A 16 -21.98 16.37 -2.99
N ARG A 17 -22.68 17.20 -3.77
CA ARG A 17 -22.14 18.46 -4.31
C ARG A 17 -22.16 19.63 -3.31
N THR A 18 -22.85 19.53 -2.19
CA THR A 18 -22.93 20.57 -1.15
C THR A 18 -21.96 20.33 0.00
N GLU A 19 -21.40 19.14 0.17
CA GLU A 19 -20.27 18.93 1.06
C GLU A 19 -19.03 19.54 0.43
N ARG A 20 -18.45 20.54 1.12
CA ARG A 20 -17.15 21.10 0.70
C ARG A 20 -16.12 19.98 0.65
N PRO A 21 -15.35 19.86 -0.45
CA PRO A 21 -14.34 18.84 -0.56
C PRO A 21 -13.40 18.92 0.65
N GLY A 22 -13.08 17.76 1.23
CA GLY A 22 -12.18 17.61 2.37
C GLY A 22 -11.00 16.72 2.03
N ALA A 23 -10.09 16.54 2.99
CA ALA A 23 -8.89 15.71 2.82
C ALA A 23 -9.22 14.26 2.38
N LEU A 24 -10.28 13.67 2.94
CA LEU A 24 -10.72 12.31 2.58
C LEU A 24 -11.27 12.24 1.15
N HIS A 25 -11.98 13.27 0.69
CA HIS A 25 -12.47 13.34 -0.68
C HIS A 25 -11.29 13.46 -1.66
N ALA A 26 -10.32 14.33 -1.37
CA ALA A 26 -9.09 14.46 -2.17
C ALA A 26 -8.30 13.15 -2.23
N PHE A 27 -8.15 12.47 -1.10
CA PHE A 27 -7.51 11.15 -1.03
C PHE A 27 -8.27 10.11 -1.87
N SER A 28 -9.59 10.01 -1.73
CA SER A 28 -10.41 9.03 -2.45
C SER A 28 -10.36 9.24 -3.96
N LEU A 29 -10.40 10.50 -4.41
CA LEU A 29 -10.28 10.86 -5.83
C LEU A 29 -8.88 10.49 -6.36
N ALA A 30 -7.82 10.88 -5.67
CA ALA A 30 -6.45 10.57 -6.05
C ALA A 30 -6.19 9.04 -6.07
N ARG A 31 -6.75 8.30 -5.09
CA ARG A 31 -6.66 6.84 -5.04
C ARG A 31 -7.37 6.19 -6.23
N ARG A 32 -8.53 6.70 -6.63
CA ARG A 32 -9.25 6.24 -7.83
C ARG A 32 -8.39 6.44 -9.08
N TRP A 33 -7.82 7.65 -9.27
CA TRP A 33 -6.91 7.91 -10.39
C TRP A 33 -5.74 6.94 -10.43
N PHE A 34 -5.13 6.68 -9.27
CA PHE A 34 -4.04 5.72 -9.16
C PHE A 34 -4.46 4.31 -9.59
N LEU A 35 -5.62 3.82 -9.12
CA LEU A 35 -6.14 2.49 -9.46
C LEU A 35 -6.51 2.36 -10.94
N ASP A 36 -6.98 3.46 -11.56
CA ASP A 36 -7.27 3.54 -12.99
C ASP A 36 -6.00 3.70 -13.86
N GLY A 37 -4.81 3.67 -13.24
CA GLY A 37 -3.52 3.87 -13.93
C GLY A 37 -3.29 5.31 -14.39
N ARG A 38 -4.14 6.27 -13.96
CA ARG A 38 -3.95 7.70 -14.21
C ARG A 38 -2.86 8.23 -13.29
N ARG A 39 -1.99 9.10 -13.83
CA ARG A 39 -1.00 9.81 -13.02
C ARG A 39 -1.70 10.72 -12.00
N VAL A 40 -1.35 10.60 -10.73
CA VAL A 40 -1.80 11.51 -9.69
C VAL A 40 -1.01 12.82 -9.80
N ASP A 41 -1.65 13.90 -10.22
CA ASP A 41 -1.09 15.25 -10.29
C ASP A 41 -1.79 16.19 -9.33
N ILE A 42 -1.03 16.91 -8.50
CA ILE A 42 -1.57 17.81 -7.47
C ILE A 42 -2.31 19.01 -8.09
N GLY A 43 -1.84 19.48 -9.24
CA GLY A 43 -2.49 20.61 -9.92
C GLY A 43 -3.83 20.24 -10.53
N GLU A 44 -3.88 19.11 -11.23
CA GLU A 44 -5.11 18.57 -11.82
C GLU A 44 -6.12 18.20 -10.71
N LEU A 45 -5.64 17.58 -9.61
CA LEU A 45 -6.48 17.21 -8.48
C LEU A 45 -7.11 18.45 -7.81
N ALA A 46 -6.34 19.52 -7.62
CA ALA A 46 -6.86 20.78 -7.08
C ALA A 46 -7.92 21.42 -8.01
N THR A 47 -7.68 21.35 -9.33
CA THR A 47 -8.63 21.85 -10.33
C THR A 47 -9.94 21.06 -10.31
N GLU A 48 -9.86 19.72 -10.29
CA GLU A 48 -11.06 18.87 -10.28
C GLU A 48 -11.87 19.01 -8.98
N LEU A 49 -11.20 19.32 -7.87
CA LEU A 49 -11.85 19.59 -6.58
C LEU A 49 -12.30 21.05 -6.41
N GLU A 50 -12.07 21.92 -7.39
CA GLU A 50 -12.40 23.34 -7.36
C GLU A 50 -11.78 24.07 -6.14
N ILE A 51 -10.55 23.70 -5.74
CA ILE A 51 -9.82 24.30 -4.62
C ILE A 51 -8.44 24.82 -5.05
N SER A 52 -7.84 25.65 -4.20
CA SER A 52 -6.47 26.11 -4.44
C SER A 52 -5.44 24.97 -4.19
N ARG A 53 -4.30 24.99 -4.92
CA ARG A 53 -3.18 24.08 -4.66
C ARG A 53 -2.67 24.19 -3.21
N ALA A 54 -2.70 25.38 -2.61
CA ALA A 54 -2.29 25.59 -1.23
C ALA A 54 -3.24 24.90 -0.24
N THR A 55 -4.56 24.91 -0.53
CA THR A 55 -5.54 24.17 0.26
C THR A 55 -5.32 22.68 0.16
N LEU A 56 -5.13 22.15 -1.05
CA LEU A 56 -4.85 20.74 -1.26
C LEU A 56 -3.54 20.31 -0.58
N PHE A 57 -2.47 21.09 -0.73
CA PHE A 57 -1.19 20.81 -0.08
C PHE A 57 -1.32 20.70 1.45
N ARG A 58 -2.11 21.57 2.06
CA ARG A 58 -2.38 21.55 3.51
C ARG A 58 -3.14 20.27 3.92
N TRP A 59 -3.98 19.69 3.04
CA TRP A 59 -4.76 18.49 3.33
C TRP A 59 -3.97 17.20 3.14
N VAL A 60 -3.23 17.08 2.05
CA VAL A 60 -2.61 15.82 1.62
C VAL A 60 -1.09 15.88 1.49
N GLY A 61 -0.51 17.04 1.77
CA GLY A 61 0.93 17.27 1.60
C GLY A 61 1.36 17.35 0.13
N ASN A 62 2.60 16.97 -0.12
CA ASN A 62 3.11 16.88 -1.48
C ASN A 62 2.65 15.57 -2.17
N ARG A 63 2.98 15.46 -3.47
CA ARG A 63 2.60 14.30 -4.27
C ARG A 63 3.14 12.98 -3.72
N ASP A 64 4.36 12.97 -3.19
CA ASP A 64 4.98 11.75 -2.65
C ASP A 64 4.31 11.32 -1.35
N GLN A 65 3.91 12.26 -0.50
CA GLN A 65 3.15 11.98 0.71
C GLN A 65 1.78 11.39 0.37
N LEU A 66 1.06 12.01 -0.58
CA LEU A 66 -0.23 11.50 -1.04
C LEU A 66 -0.11 10.10 -1.66
N LEU A 67 0.89 9.87 -2.52
CA LEU A 67 1.17 8.54 -3.09
C LEU A 67 1.53 7.53 -1.99
N GLY A 68 2.30 7.94 -0.98
CA GLY A 68 2.62 7.10 0.18
C GLY A 68 1.37 6.63 0.92
N GLU A 69 0.42 7.53 1.19
CA GLU A 69 -0.85 7.17 1.84
C GLU A 69 -1.74 6.27 0.96
N ILE A 70 -1.78 6.52 -0.36
CA ILE A 70 -2.53 5.67 -1.32
C ILE A 70 -1.94 4.26 -1.31
N LEU A 71 -0.63 4.13 -1.48
CA LEU A 71 0.05 2.85 -1.50
C LEU A 71 -0.07 2.13 -0.16
N TRP A 72 0.04 2.87 0.96
CA TRP A 72 -0.18 2.29 2.29
C TRP A 72 -1.59 1.72 2.45
N SER A 73 -2.63 2.44 2.04
CA SER A 73 -4.01 1.96 2.12
C SER A 73 -4.23 0.63 1.39
N MET A 74 -3.49 0.40 0.31
CA MET A 74 -3.53 -0.86 -0.44
C MET A 74 -2.71 -1.95 0.25
N THR A 75 -1.49 -1.61 0.70
CA THR A 75 -0.57 -2.50 1.42
C THR A 75 -1.21 -3.07 2.68
N GLU A 76 -1.78 -2.20 3.52
CA GLU A 76 -2.44 -2.59 4.77
C GLU A 76 -3.60 -3.55 4.53
N ASN A 77 -4.49 -3.25 3.59
CA ASN A 77 -5.61 -4.10 3.25
C ASN A 77 -5.17 -5.49 2.78
N VAL A 78 -4.14 -5.56 1.94
CA VAL A 78 -3.59 -6.83 1.44
C VAL A 78 -2.93 -7.61 2.58
N PHE A 79 -2.08 -6.97 3.38
CA PHE A 79 -1.39 -7.61 4.48
C PHE A 79 -2.38 -8.19 5.50
N ASP A 80 -3.37 -7.40 5.93
CA ASP A 80 -4.39 -7.83 6.88
C ASP A 80 -5.24 -8.99 6.33
N ALA A 81 -5.58 -8.95 5.04
CA ALA A 81 -6.31 -10.03 4.39
C ALA A 81 -5.49 -11.33 4.35
N ARG A 82 -4.18 -11.24 4.04
CA ARG A 82 -3.30 -12.41 4.01
C ARG A 82 -3.03 -12.95 5.41
N SER A 83 -2.81 -12.08 6.40
CA SER A 83 -2.63 -12.49 7.81
C SER A 83 -3.84 -13.26 8.37
N ARG A 84 -5.06 -12.84 7.99
CA ARG A 84 -6.29 -13.55 8.38
C ARG A 84 -6.52 -14.86 7.64
N ALA A 85 -6.09 -14.97 6.39
CA ALA A 85 -6.28 -16.15 5.55
C ALA A 85 -5.17 -17.19 5.71
N ALA A 86 -4.01 -16.83 6.29
CA ALA A 86 -2.89 -17.74 6.45
C ALA A 86 -3.21 -18.85 7.45
N HIS A 87 -2.78 -20.06 7.10
CA HIS A 87 -2.90 -21.25 7.93
C HIS A 87 -1.51 -21.62 8.48
N GLY A 88 -1.50 -22.52 9.51
CA GLY A 88 -0.28 -22.91 10.18
C GLY A 88 0.16 -21.92 11.26
N THR A 89 1.36 -22.12 11.79
CA THR A 89 1.95 -21.35 12.90
C THR A 89 3.43 -21.06 12.64
N GLY A 90 4.00 -20.17 13.41
CA GLY A 90 5.43 -19.88 13.41
C GLY A 90 6.01 -19.45 12.07
N ALA A 91 7.14 -20.02 11.72
CA ALA A 91 7.89 -19.72 10.49
C ALA A 91 7.06 -19.93 9.22
N ASP A 92 6.27 -21.01 9.15
CA ASP A 92 5.45 -21.34 7.98
C ASP A 92 4.36 -20.29 7.76
N ARG A 93 3.69 -19.87 8.82
CA ARG A 93 2.65 -18.84 8.74
C ARG A 93 3.22 -17.51 8.26
N ILE A 94 4.36 -17.10 8.81
CA ILE A 94 5.00 -15.83 8.41
C ILE A 94 5.42 -15.89 6.94
N ALA A 95 6.07 -17.00 6.52
CA ALA A 95 6.49 -17.18 5.13
C ALA A 95 5.29 -17.19 4.17
N ASP A 96 4.16 -17.79 4.56
CA ASP A 96 2.92 -17.79 3.78
C ASP A 96 2.30 -16.39 3.68
N VAL A 97 2.17 -15.66 4.78
CA VAL A 97 1.63 -14.29 4.78
C VAL A 97 2.43 -13.40 3.84
N VAL A 98 3.76 -13.40 3.99
CA VAL A 98 4.61 -12.52 3.19
C VAL A 98 4.69 -12.99 1.73
N GLY A 99 4.76 -14.29 1.47
CA GLY A 99 4.74 -14.85 0.12
C GLY A 99 3.46 -14.50 -0.64
N GLU A 100 2.29 -14.64 0.01
CA GLU A 100 0.99 -14.27 -0.57
C GLU A 100 0.84 -12.75 -0.74
N PHE A 101 1.40 -11.97 0.18
CA PHE A 101 1.50 -10.52 0.04
C PHE A 101 2.31 -10.15 -1.22
N VAL A 102 3.52 -10.70 -1.38
CA VAL A 102 4.38 -10.46 -2.56
C VAL A 102 3.64 -10.86 -3.85
N ARG A 103 2.96 -12.02 -3.87
CA ARG A 103 2.17 -12.47 -5.02
C ARG A 103 1.07 -11.48 -5.38
N THR A 104 0.33 -11.01 -4.39
CA THR A 104 -0.79 -10.07 -4.59
C THR A 104 -0.29 -8.73 -5.13
N VAL A 105 0.79 -8.21 -4.56
CA VAL A 105 1.40 -6.93 -5.00
C VAL A 105 1.96 -7.05 -6.42
N ASN A 106 2.64 -8.16 -6.73
CA ASN A 106 3.18 -8.42 -8.06
C ASN A 106 2.08 -8.55 -9.13
N GLY A 107 0.90 -9.02 -8.75
CA GLY A 107 -0.28 -9.12 -9.63
C GLY A 107 -1.12 -7.84 -9.71
N ALA A 108 -0.78 -6.75 -9.01
CA ALA A 108 -1.58 -5.53 -8.96
C ALA A 108 -1.26 -4.58 -10.15
N PRO A 109 -2.15 -4.42 -11.16
CA PRO A 109 -1.82 -3.68 -12.39
C PRO A 109 -1.42 -2.22 -12.14
N ALA A 110 -2.16 -1.51 -11.29
CA ALA A 110 -1.90 -0.10 -10.98
C ALA A 110 -0.53 0.09 -10.30
N PHE A 111 -0.14 -0.84 -9.43
CA PHE A 111 1.16 -0.83 -8.78
C PHE A 111 2.30 -1.09 -9.79
N ARG A 112 2.15 -2.10 -10.66
CA ARG A 112 3.15 -2.40 -11.70
C ARG A 112 3.29 -1.24 -12.68
N GLU A 113 2.19 -0.62 -13.08
CA GLU A 113 2.20 0.55 -13.95
C GLU A 113 2.91 1.75 -13.29
N PHE A 114 2.72 1.96 -11.99
CA PHE A 114 3.43 3.01 -11.24
C PHE A 114 4.94 2.74 -11.21
N LEU A 115 5.37 1.51 -10.92
CA LEU A 115 6.79 1.11 -10.96
C LEU A 115 7.40 1.32 -12.36
N ARG A 116 6.67 0.97 -13.42
CA ARG A 116 7.13 1.11 -14.79
C ARG A 116 7.27 2.57 -15.23
N ARG A 117 6.32 3.43 -14.85
CA ARG A 117 6.30 4.85 -15.26
C ARG A 117 7.25 5.74 -14.48
N GLU A 118 7.39 5.49 -13.20
CA GLU A 118 8.14 6.35 -12.28
C GLU A 118 9.05 5.52 -11.36
N PRO A 119 9.98 4.70 -11.89
CA PRO A 119 10.72 3.71 -11.08
C PRO A 119 11.52 4.34 -9.94
N GLU A 120 12.25 5.41 -10.18
CA GLU A 120 13.06 6.08 -9.15
C GLU A 120 12.17 6.65 -8.02
N ARG A 121 11.05 7.27 -8.38
CA ARG A 121 10.09 7.79 -7.41
C ARG A 121 9.44 6.67 -6.62
N ALA A 122 9.01 5.62 -7.32
CA ALA A 122 8.40 4.46 -6.69
C ALA A 122 9.33 3.82 -5.67
N LEU A 123 10.57 3.50 -6.05
CA LEU A 123 11.57 2.96 -5.12
C LEU A 123 11.80 3.90 -3.94
N ARG A 124 11.96 5.21 -4.17
CA ARG A 124 12.16 6.18 -3.09
C ARG A 124 10.99 6.19 -2.09
N ILE A 125 9.73 6.17 -2.58
CA ILE A 125 8.55 6.15 -1.72
C ILE A 125 8.43 4.83 -0.98
N LEU A 126 8.68 3.71 -1.66
CA LEU A 126 8.43 2.37 -1.14
C LEU A 126 9.53 1.87 -0.21
N THR A 127 10.79 2.22 -0.44
CA THR A 127 11.94 1.60 0.23
C THR A 127 12.70 2.52 1.18
N THR A 128 12.30 3.78 1.31
CA THR A 128 13.01 4.75 2.17
C THR A 128 12.09 5.41 3.19
N LYS A 129 12.67 6.15 4.12
CA LYS A 129 11.94 6.98 5.09
C LYS A 129 11.25 8.21 4.47
N ALA A 130 11.22 8.33 3.14
CA ALA A 130 10.57 9.44 2.45
C ALA A 130 9.03 9.39 2.52
N SER A 131 8.47 8.24 2.90
CA SER A 131 7.03 8.05 3.09
C SER A 131 6.72 7.24 4.35
N VAL A 132 5.42 7.06 4.62
CA VAL A 132 4.92 6.29 5.77
C VAL A 132 5.05 4.77 5.59
N ILE A 133 5.29 4.29 4.37
CA ILE A 133 5.17 2.87 4.01
C ILE A 133 6.15 2.02 4.82
N GLN A 134 7.44 2.36 4.79
CA GLN A 134 8.47 1.56 5.45
C GLN A 134 8.19 1.39 6.95
N GLY A 135 7.95 2.49 7.65
CA GLY A 135 7.70 2.43 9.10
C GLY A 135 6.45 1.62 9.44
N ARG A 136 5.37 1.82 8.70
CA ARG A 136 4.12 1.09 8.95
C ARG A 136 4.21 -0.39 8.55
N THR A 137 4.93 -0.73 7.47
CA THR A 137 5.16 -2.13 7.08
C THR A 137 6.00 -2.87 8.13
N MET A 138 7.05 -2.22 8.65
CA MET A 138 7.86 -2.75 9.74
C MET A 138 7.00 -3.05 10.97
N MET A 139 6.18 -2.08 11.42
CA MET A 139 5.29 -2.25 12.57
C MET A 139 4.34 -3.45 12.39
N LYS A 140 3.68 -3.57 11.24
CA LYS A 140 2.78 -4.69 10.93
C LYS A 140 3.48 -6.05 10.98
N LEU A 141 4.72 -6.11 10.48
CA LEU A 141 5.49 -7.36 10.50
C LEU A 141 5.99 -7.68 11.91
N GLU A 142 6.41 -6.67 12.68
CA GLU A 142 6.78 -6.83 14.08
C GLU A 142 5.59 -7.34 14.91
N GLU A 143 4.38 -6.83 14.68
CA GLU A 143 3.15 -7.31 15.32
C GLU A 143 2.91 -8.81 15.03
N LEU A 144 3.06 -9.22 13.75
CA LEU A 144 2.90 -10.62 13.34
C LEU A 144 3.97 -11.51 13.99
N LEU A 145 5.23 -11.11 13.97
CA LEU A 145 6.34 -11.84 14.57
C LEU A 145 6.16 -12.00 16.09
N ASN A 146 5.81 -10.91 16.76
CA ASN A 146 5.58 -10.94 18.21
C ASN A 146 4.42 -11.86 18.58
N ALA A 147 3.35 -11.92 17.78
CA ALA A 147 2.23 -12.83 18.02
C ALA A 147 2.68 -14.29 17.98
N GLU A 148 3.47 -14.70 16.99
CA GLU A 148 3.98 -16.07 16.88
C GLU A 148 5.00 -16.42 17.99
N ILE A 149 5.83 -15.46 18.39
CA ILE A 149 6.78 -15.65 19.50
C ILE A 149 6.02 -15.81 20.84
N GLN A 150 5.01 -14.97 21.11
CA GLN A 150 4.19 -15.06 22.31
C GLN A 150 3.37 -16.34 22.38
N ALA A 151 2.96 -16.87 21.23
CA ALA A 151 2.29 -18.17 21.14
C ALA A 151 3.25 -19.36 21.36
N GLY A 152 4.57 -19.12 21.40
CA GLY A 152 5.59 -20.18 21.51
C GLY A 152 5.86 -20.92 20.20
N GLU A 153 5.34 -20.42 19.09
CA GLU A 153 5.40 -21.05 17.77
C GLU A 153 6.61 -20.59 16.95
N LEU A 154 7.29 -19.53 17.37
CA LEU A 154 8.49 -18.99 16.74
C LEU A 154 9.56 -18.68 17.79
N SER A 155 10.79 -19.07 17.51
CA SER A 155 11.98 -18.64 18.24
C SER A 155 12.99 -18.05 17.27
N SER A 156 13.61 -16.96 17.63
CA SER A 156 14.67 -16.34 16.79
C SER A 156 15.80 -15.80 17.66
N PRO A 157 17.06 -16.01 17.26
CA PRO A 157 18.21 -15.40 17.92
C PRO A 157 18.32 -13.89 17.63
N LEU A 158 17.59 -13.38 16.61
CA LEU A 158 17.61 -11.98 16.24
C LEU A 158 16.51 -11.21 16.99
N PRO A 159 16.76 -9.95 17.37
CA PRO A 159 15.71 -9.05 17.84
C PRO A 159 14.60 -8.90 16.79
N VAL A 160 13.34 -8.80 17.24
CA VAL A 160 12.18 -8.72 16.35
C VAL A 160 12.29 -7.58 15.31
N PRO A 161 12.76 -6.35 15.65
CA PRO A 161 12.93 -5.30 14.64
C PRO A 161 13.93 -5.66 13.55
N ASP A 162 15.04 -6.33 13.90
CA ASP A 162 16.06 -6.74 12.93
C ASP A 162 15.52 -7.85 12.01
N LEU A 163 14.81 -8.81 12.60
CA LEU A 163 14.17 -9.88 11.85
C LEU A 163 13.09 -9.33 10.88
N ALA A 164 12.25 -8.42 11.34
CA ALA A 164 11.26 -7.73 10.51
C ALA A 164 11.93 -6.98 9.36
N TYR A 165 13.03 -6.27 9.64
CA TYR A 165 13.80 -5.57 8.61
C TYR A 165 14.32 -6.53 7.52
N LEU A 166 14.91 -7.65 7.90
CA LEU A 166 15.42 -8.64 6.96
C LEU A 166 14.31 -9.23 6.09
N ILE A 167 13.17 -9.57 6.69
CA ILE A 167 12.01 -10.12 5.97
C ILE A 167 11.47 -9.08 4.95
N VAL A 168 11.35 -7.81 5.35
CA VAL A 168 10.93 -6.73 4.43
C VAL A 168 11.92 -6.59 3.27
N ARG A 169 13.24 -6.58 3.53
CA ARG A 169 14.25 -6.49 2.47
C ARG A 169 14.20 -7.68 1.52
N ILE A 170 14.01 -8.91 2.05
CA ILE A 170 13.82 -10.11 1.22
C ILE A 170 12.56 -9.95 0.34
N ALA A 171 11.42 -9.59 0.92
CA ALA A 171 10.18 -9.39 0.16
C ALA A 171 10.36 -8.35 -0.96
N GLU A 172 10.96 -7.22 -0.68
CA GLU A 172 11.25 -6.15 -1.64
C GLU A 172 12.18 -6.60 -2.77
N SER A 173 13.16 -7.45 -2.49
CA SER A 173 14.06 -8.01 -3.52
C SER A 173 13.27 -8.77 -4.59
N PHE A 174 12.14 -9.38 -4.24
CA PHE A 174 11.28 -10.12 -5.17
C PHE A 174 10.06 -9.33 -5.69
N ILE A 175 9.77 -8.17 -5.10
CA ILE A 175 8.74 -7.24 -5.62
C ILE A 175 9.34 -6.35 -6.72
N TYR A 176 10.59 -5.89 -6.53
CA TYR A 176 11.23 -4.90 -7.40
C TYR A 176 12.32 -5.50 -8.30
N THR A 177 12.34 -6.82 -8.45
CA THR A 177 13.35 -7.56 -9.24
C THR A 177 13.47 -7.00 -10.66
N ASP A 178 12.35 -6.73 -11.32
CA ASP A 178 12.30 -6.19 -12.68
C ASP A 178 12.91 -4.78 -12.79
N VAL A 179 12.70 -3.96 -11.77
CA VAL A 179 13.27 -2.59 -11.73
C VAL A 179 14.75 -2.59 -11.40
N ILE A 180 15.20 -3.51 -10.52
CA ILE A 180 16.58 -3.53 -10.00
C ILE A 180 17.52 -4.32 -10.90
N THR A 181 17.10 -5.49 -11.39
CA THR A 181 17.94 -6.42 -12.13
C THR A 181 17.43 -6.79 -13.52
N GLY A 182 16.21 -6.34 -13.88
CA GLY A 182 15.54 -6.75 -15.12
C GLY A 182 15.00 -8.19 -15.10
N GLY A 183 15.02 -8.87 -13.93
CA GLY A 183 14.45 -10.20 -13.76
C GLY A 183 12.94 -10.19 -13.57
N GLU A 184 12.33 -11.37 -13.49
CA GLU A 184 10.89 -11.48 -13.21
C GLU A 184 10.63 -11.52 -11.69
N PRO A 185 9.61 -10.78 -11.19
CA PRO A 185 9.16 -10.87 -9.80
C PRO A 185 8.67 -12.28 -9.45
N ASP A 186 9.14 -12.84 -8.32
CA ASP A 186 8.87 -14.23 -7.96
C ASP A 186 8.50 -14.38 -6.48
N ALA A 187 7.21 -14.53 -6.21
CA ALA A 187 6.68 -14.69 -4.86
C ALA A 187 7.05 -16.03 -4.21
N ALA A 188 7.27 -17.09 -5.00
CA ALA A 188 7.65 -18.39 -4.46
C ALA A 188 9.08 -18.35 -3.90
N LYS A 189 9.98 -17.65 -4.57
CA LYS A 189 11.33 -17.41 -4.06
C LYS A 189 11.35 -16.56 -2.81
N ALA A 190 10.50 -15.52 -2.75
CA ALA A 190 10.33 -14.71 -1.54
C ALA A 190 9.92 -15.60 -0.34
N ARG A 191 8.87 -16.41 -0.52
CA ARG A 191 8.41 -17.36 0.49
C ARG A 191 9.52 -18.31 0.94
N ALA A 192 10.20 -18.95 0.00
CA ALA A 192 11.29 -19.91 0.30
C ALA A 192 12.44 -19.26 1.06
N ALA A 193 12.88 -18.06 0.65
CA ALA A 193 13.94 -17.32 1.33
C ALA A 193 13.56 -16.94 2.76
N ILE A 194 12.32 -16.52 3.00
CA ILE A 194 11.81 -16.20 4.34
C ILE A 194 11.70 -17.45 5.20
N SER A 195 11.20 -18.56 4.67
CA SER A 195 11.16 -19.85 5.37
C SER A 195 12.56 -20.28 5.81
N THR A 196 13.57 -20.14 4.93
CA THR A 196 14.97 -20.44 5.26
C THR A 196 15.55 -19.51 6.33
N LEU A 197 15.18 -18.22 6.33
CA LEU A 197 15.62 -17.27 7.36
C LEU A 197 15.08 -17.61 8.75
N LEU A 198 13.87 -18.17 8.80
CA LEU A 198 13.14 -18.46 10.04
C LEU A 198 13.32 -19.92 10.55
N SER A 199 14.11 -20.75 9.86
CA SER A 199 14.36 -22.15 10.19
C SER A 199 15.32 -22.34 11.35
#